data_6e6984f19192bf9cd0c73688f4c39c5f
#
_entry.id   6e6984f19192bf9cd0c73688f4c39c5f
#
_cell.length_a   1.000
_cell.length_b   1.000
_cell.length_c   1.000
_cell.angle_alpha   90.00
_cell.angle_beta   90.00
_cell.angle_gamma   90.00
#
_symmetry.space_group_name_H-M   'P 1'
#
loop_
_entity.id
_entity.type
_entity.pdbx_description
1 polymer ?
#
loop_
_entity_poly.entity_id
_entity_poly.type
_entity_poly.pdbx_seq_one_letter_code
_entity_poly.pdbx_strand_id
1 'polypeptide(L)'
;MEPVTEFIKKLVDGDGEPGSKAGMSGDWEIVATRDTHYNDYLETNEGKHLPVEHCLIDSHGWLINDKVYEALEAAETRIIDKPNFGISPERWALAFENVNVDEVVLFGLCTDICVISNALAMKNAYPEIPVKVYSDLCAGVTPESHDAALLTMKMCQVDVMKSWEDK
;
A
#
# COMPACT_ATOMS: atom_id res chain seq x y z
N MET A 1 1.70 -3.80 -12.97
CA MET A 1 0.84 -4.66 -12.13
C MET A 1 1.43 -6.05 -11.92
N GLU A 2 2.08 -6.65 -12.93
CA GLU A 2 2.66 -8.01 -12.82
C GLU A 2 3.63 -8.18 -11.64
N PRO A 3 4.62 -7.26 -11.39
CA PRO A 3 5.51 -7.39 -10.24
C PRO A 3 4.78 -7.38 -8.89
N VAL A 4 3.75 -6.55 -8.74
CA VAL A 4 2.93 -6.50 -7.52
C VAL A 4 2.19 -7.83 -7.30
N THR A 5 1.59 -8.37 -8.34
CA THR A 5 0.91 -9.67 -8.29
C THR A 5 1.85 -10.82 -7.92
N GLU A 6 3.06 -10.83 -8.51
CA GLU A 6 4.09 -11.82 -8.19
C GLU A 6 4.56 -11.72 -6.74
N PHE A 7 4.76 -10.50 -6.26
CA PHE A 7 5.16 -10.27 -4.87
C PHE A 7 4.11 -10.78 -3.88
N ILE A 8 2.82 -10.43 -4.09
CA ILE A 8 1.72 -10.91 -3.25
C ILE A 8 1.68 -12.45 -3.24
N LYS A 9 1.76 -13.09 -4.41
CA LYS A 9 1.77 -14.56 -4.51
C LYS A 9 2.93 -15.18 -3.73
N LYS A 10 4.12 -14.60 -3.81
CA LYS A 10 5.27 -15.07 -3.05
C LYS A 10 5.11 -14.94 -1.53
N LEU A 11 4.43 -13.89 -1.05
CA LEU A 11 4.10 -13.75 0.38
C LEU A 11 3.16 -14.87 0.85
N VAL A 12 2.27 -15.34 -0.03
CA VAL A 12 1.30 -16.42 0.28
C VAL A 12 1.94 -17.80 0.16
N ASP A 13 2.60 -18.06 -0.97
CA ASP A 13 3.06 -19.41 -1.33
C ASP A 13 4.33 -19.83 -0.58
N GLY A 14 5.11 -18.86 -0.05
CA GLY A 14 6.41 -19.13 0.51
C GLY A 14 7.43 -19.60 -0.53
N ASP A 15 8.59 -20.08 -0.06
CA ASP A 15 9.66 -20.64 -0.92
C ASP A 15 9.46 -22.13 -1.26
N GLY A 16 8.23 -22.63 -1.09
CA GLY A 16 7.90 -24.04 -1.33
C GLY A 16 8.27 -25.01 -0.20
N GLU A 17 8.88 -24.54 0.87
CA GLU A 17 9.08 -25.32 2.10
C GLU A 17 7.86 -25.17 3.03
N PRO A 18 7.36 -26.26 3.62
CA PRO A 18 6.24 -26.19 4.57
C PRO A 18 6.61 -25.29 5.77
N GLY A 19 5.94 -24.13 5.87
CA GLY A 19 6.18 -23.15 6.94
C GLY A 19 7.15 -22.03 6.59
N SER A 20 7.72 -22.00 5.39
CA SER A 20 8.51 -20.89 4.87
C SER A 20 7.64 -20.02 3.99
N LYS A 21 7.41 -18.77 4.38
CA LYS A 21 6.77 -17.76 3.53
C LYS A 21 7.88 -16.95 2.84
N ALA A 22 8.01 -17.15 1.54
CA ALA A 22 8.70 -16.30 0.53
C ALA A 22 10.09 -15.74 0.88
N GLY A 23 11.07 -16.54 1.36
CA GLY A 23 12.43 -16.01 1.59
C GLY A 23 12.54 -14.82 2.54
N MET A 24 11.41 -14.33 2.99
CA MET A 24 11.22 -13.32 4.01
C MET A 24 10.83 -14.08 5.27
N SER A 25 11.68 -14.07 6.29
CA SER A 25 11.42 -14.79 7.54
C SER A 25 10.26 -14.14 8.28
N GLY A 26 9.15 -14.84 8.45
CA GLY A 26 8.00 -14.37 9.24
C GLY A 26 6.63 -14.70 8.64
N ASP A 27 5.61 -14.52 9.45
CA ASP A 27 4.22 -14.56 9.02
C ASP A 27 3.81 -13.17 8.53
N TRP A 28 3.23 -13.07 7.33
CA TRP A 28 2.79 -11.81 6.73
C TRP A 28 1.28 -11.66 6.86
N GLU A 29 0.86 -10.53 7.38
CA GLU A 29 -0.52 -10.06 7.31
C GLU A 29 -0.61 -9.05 6.18
N ILE A 30 -1.42 -9.34 5.15
CA ILE A 30 -1.60 -8.44 4.01
C ILE A 30 -2.87 -7.62 4.21
N VAL A 31 -2.75 -6.30 4.12
CA VAL A 31 -3.85 -5.35 4.14
C VAL A 31 -3.79 -4.50 2.89
N ALA A 32 -4.86 -4.48 2.12
CA ALA A 32 -4.99 -3.62 0.95
C ALA A 32 -5.84 -2.40 1.27
N THR A 33 -5.50 -1.26 0.67
CA THR A 33 -6.33 -0.06 0.71
C THR A 33 -6.84 0.26 -0.68
N ARG A 34 -8.12 0.64 -0.77
CA ARG A 34 -8.75 1.01 -2.03
C ARG A 34 -9.32 2.42 -1.93
N ASP A 35 -8.94 3.26 -2.89
CA ASP A 35 -9.49 4.60 -2.99
C ASP A 35 -10.98 4.54 -3.33
N THR A 36 -11.80 5.31 -2.60
CA THR A 36 -13.25 5.18 -2.69
C THR A 36 -13.91 6.54 -2.55
N HIS A 37 -14.50 7.00 -3.63
CA HIS A 37 -15.24 8.26 -3.69
C HIS A 37 -16.73 8.02 -3.97
N TYR A 38 -17.54 9.03 -3.71
CA TYR A 38 -18.98 9.02 -3.93
C TYR A 38 -19.38 10.03 -5.00
N ASN A 39 -20.65 10.03 -5.38
CA ASN A 39 -21.18 10.88 -6.47
C ASN A 39 -21.04 12.38 -6.21
N ASP A 40 -20.76 12.80 -4.99
CA ASP A 40 -20.47 14.18 -4.60
C ASP A 40 -18.99 14.56 -4.70
N TYR A 41 -18.16 13.70 -5.30
CA TYR A 41 -16.71 13.88 -5.39
C TYR A 41 -16.31 15.31 -5.84
N LEU A 42 -16.92 15.85 -6.87
CA LEU A 42 -16.61 17.20 -7.40
C LEU A 42 -16.93 18.34 -6.41
N GLU A 43 -17.76 18.08 -5.42
CA GLU A 43 -18.09 19.03 -4.35
C GLU A 43 -17.08 18.97 -3.19
N THR A 44 -16.30 17.90 -3.11
CA THR A 44 -15.28 17.72 -2.08
C THR A 44 -14.09 18.66 -2.27
N ASN A 45 -13.25 18.78 -1.24
CA ASN A 45 -12.03 19.55 -1.35
C ASN A 45 -11.05 18.92 -2.37
N GLU A 46 -10.98 17.60 -2.43
CA GLU A 46 -10.15 16.88 -3.38
C GLU A 46 -10.66 17.13 -4.82
N GLY A 47 -11.96 16.98 -5.07
CA GLY A 47 -12.56 17.22 -6.37
C GLY A 47 -12.41 18.66 -6.88
N LYS A 48 -12.30 19.64 -5.98
CA LYS A 48 -11.98 21.03 -6.36
C LYS A 48 -10.53 21.22 -6.81
N HIS A 49 -9.60 20.42 -6.30
CA HIS A 49 -8.18 20.46 -6.68
C HIS A 49 -7.88 19.54 -7.88
N LEU A 50 -8.56 18.41 -7.97
CA LEU A 50 -8.47 17.45 -9.06
C LEU A 50 -9.89 17.21 -9.63
N PRO A 51 -10.39 18.06 -10.54
CA PRO A 51 -11.77 17.98 -11.06
C PRO A 51 -11.93 16.84 -12.10
N VAL A 52 -11.49 15.64 -11.73
CA VAL A 52 -11.58 14.41 -12.53
C VAL A 52 -12.14 13.31 -11.65
N GLU A 53 -13.39 12.94 -11.89
CA GLU A 53 -14.02 11.84 -11.17
C GLU A 53 -13.22 10.53 -11.37
N HIS A 54 -12.89 9.87 -10.29
CA HIS A 54 -12.18 8.59 -10.27
C HIS A 54 -12.58 7.78 -9.06
N CYS A 55 -12.36 6.50 -9.10
CA CYS A 55 -12.63 5.56 -8.01
C CYS A 55 -14.02 5.74 -7.37
N LEU A 56 -15.03 6.14 -8.17
CA LEU A 56 -16.41 6.23 -7.68
C LEU A 56 -16.91 4.84 -7.33
N ILE A 57 -17.47 4.69 -6.14
CA ILE A 57 -17.98 3.42 -5.62
C ILE A 57 -18.89 2.74 -6.66
N ASP A 58 -18.79 1.42 -6.78
CA ASP A 58 -19.52 0.57 -7.73
C ASP A 58 -19.21 0.83 -9.22
N SER A 59 -18.28 1.74 -9.55
CA SER A 59 -17.80 1.90 -10.93
C SER A 59 -16.68 0.91 -11.26
N HIS A 60 -16.46 0.67 -12.56
CA HIS A 60 -15.32 -0.14 -13.01
C HIS A 60 -13.97 0.46 -12.56
N GLY A 61 -13.85 1.79 -12.51
CA GLY A 61 -12.63 2.48 -12.08
C GLY A 61 -12.33 2.39 -10.58
N TRP A 62 -13.29 1.95 -9.79
CA TRP A 62 -13.14 1.67 -8.36
C TRP A 62 -12.58 0.27 -8.08
N LEU A 63 -12.79 -0.67 -9.00
CA LEU A 63 -12.33 -2.04 -8.83
C LEU A 63 -10.81 -2.12 -8.84
N ILE A 64 -10.26 -2.95 -7.96
CA ILE A 64 -8.84 -3.31 -8.03
C ILE A 64 -8.60 -4.11 -9.32
N ASN A 65 -7.45 -3.91 -9.94
CA ASN A 65 -7.08 -4.67 -11.14
C ASN A 65 -7.24 -6.18 -10.92
N ASP A 66 -7.88 -6.86 -11.86
CA ASP A 66 -8.32 -8.26 -11.71
C ASP A 66 -7.20 -9.19 -11.23
N LYS A 67 -6.00 -9.11 -11.83
CA LYS A 67 -4.85 -9.95 -11.44
C LYS A 67 -4.38 -9.69 -10.01
N VAL A 68 -4.41 -8.42 -9.59
CA VAL A 68 -4.05 -8.03 -8.21
C VAL A 68 -5.13 -8.49 -7.25
N TYR A 69 -6.41 -8.30 -7.62
CA TYR A 69 -7.53 -8.74 -6.82
C TYR A 69 -7.53 -10.27 -6.58
N GLU A 70 -7.30 -11.06 -7.63
CA GLU A 70 -7.16 -12.52 -7.53
C GLU A 70 -6.05 -12.93 -6.54
N ALA A 71 -4.91 -12.22 -6.56
CA ALA A 71 -3.81 -12.50 -5.63
C ALA A 71 -4.15 -12.10 -4.20
N LEU A 72 -4.84 -10.97 -4.00
CA LEU A 72 -5.31 -10.51 -2.69
C LEU A 72 -6.40 -11.43 -2.12
N GLU A 73 -7.31 -11.94 -2.97
CA GLU A 73 -8.34 -12.89 -2.57
C GLU A 73 -7.72 -14.23 -2.14
N ALA A 74 -6.75 -14.74 -2.89
CA ALA A 74 -6.00 -15.95 -2.52
C ALA A 74 -5.22 -15.79 -1.21
N ALA A 75 -4.82 -14.56 -0.87
CA ALA A 75 -4.15 -14.19 0.36
C ALA A 75 -5.12 -13.92 1.54
N GLU A 76 -6.43 -14.10 1.34
CA GLU A 76 -7.47 -13.74 2.32
C GLU A 76 -7.33 -12.29 2.84
N THR A 77 -6.90 -11.38 1.97
CA THR A 77 -6.54 -10.01 2.32
C THR A 77 -7.74 -9.18 2.74
N ARG A 78 -7.61 -8.46 3.84
CA ARG A 78 -8.58 -7.41 4.21
C ARG A 78 -8.42 -6.21 3.29
N ILE A 79 -9.49 -5.79 2.62
CA ILE A 79 -9.54 -4.57 1.82
C ILE A 79 -10.22 -3.47 2.64
N ILE A 80 -9.56 -2.31 2.74
CA ILE A 80 -10.05 -1.13 3.46
C ILE A 80 -10.34 -0.02 2.45
N ASP A 81 -11.60 0.33 2.31
CA ASP A 81 -12.02 1.49 1.52
C ASP A 81 -11.67 2.78 2.26
N LYS A 82 -11.04 3.71 1.55
CA LYS A 82 -10.59 4.99 2.09
C LYS A 82 -11.02 6.15 1.20
N PRO A 83 -11.64 7.19 1.77
CA PRO A 83 -12.03 8.39 1.02
C PRO A 83 -10.92 9.45 0.95
N ASN A 84 -9.73 9.13 1.41
CA ASN A 84 -8.58 10.04 1.53
C ASN A 84 -7.30 9.33 1.07
N PHE A 85 -6.22 10.07 0.93
CA PHE A 85 -4.92 9.53 0.50
C PHE A 85 -4.34 8.50 1.47
N GLY A 86 -4.55 8.67 2.78
CA GLY A 86 -4.08 7.75 3.82
C GLY A 86 -5.20 7.28 4.75
N ILE A 87 -4.87 6.31 5.59
CA ILE A 87 -5.72 5.83 6.66
C ILE A 87 -5.25 6.43 7.99
N SER A 88 -6.19 6.78 8.87
CA SER A 88 -5.82 7.31 10.18
C SER A 88 -5.10 6.27 11.04
N PRO A 89 -4.25 6.70 12.01
CA PRO A 89 -3.58 5.78 12.92
C PRO A 89 -4.53 4.85 13.67
N GLU A 90 -5.72 5.32 14.02
CA GLU A 90 -6.74 4.49 14.71
C GLU A 90 -7.25 3.37 13.82
N ARG A 91 -7.46 3.64 12.53
CA ARG A 91 -7.87 2.60 11.57
C ARG A 91 -6.74 1.59 11.31
N TRP A 92 -5.48 2.04 11.30
CA TRP A 92 -4.33 1.14 11.25
C TRP A 92 -4.25 0.27 12.51
N ALA A 93 -4.45 0.84 13.70
CA ALA A 93 -4.47 0.08 14.95
C ALA A 93 -5.55 -1.02 14.94
N LEU A 94 -6.74 -0.72 14.37
CA LEU A 94 -7.79 -1.73 14.20
C LEU A 94 -7.44 -2.78 13.13
N ALA A 95 -6.73 -2.41 12.07
CA ALA A 95 -6.29 -3.35 11.05
C ALA A 95 -5.29 -4.36 11.60
N PHE A 96 -4.44 -3.94 12.54
CA PHE A 96 -3.41 -4.76 13.18
C PHE A 96 -3.81 -5.21 14.60
N GLU A 97 -5.09 -5.13 14.96
CA GLU A 97 -5.55 -5.63 16.25
C GLU A 97 -5.19 -7.13 16.39
N ASN A 98 -4.53 -7.48 17.47
CA ASN A 98 -4.02 -8.82 17.75
C ASN A 98 -2.85 -9.31 16.84
N VAL A 99 -2.26 -8.42 16.06
CA VAL A 99 -1.03 -8.71 15.28
C VAL A 99 0.15 -8.06 15.96
N ASN A 100 1.20 -8.85 16.25
CA ASN A 100 2.47 -8.27 16.67
C ASN A 100 3.23 -7.85 15.42
N VAL A 101 3.33 -6.54 15.17
CA VAL A 101 3.95 -5.97 13.97
C VAL A 101 5.42 -5.69 14.26
N ASP A 102 6.30 -6.46 13.65
CA ASP A 102 7.75 -6.26 13.72
C ASP A 102 8.29 -5.36 12.60
N GLU A 103 7.59 -5.31 11.47
CA GLU A 103 7.95 -4.52 10.29
C GLU A 103 6.71 -4.19 9.46
N VAL A 104 6.70 -3.04 8.80
CA VAL A 104 5.66 -2.66 7.82
C VAL A 104 6.30 -2.46 6.46
N VAL A 105 5.73 -3.11 5.44
CA VAL A 105 6.12 -2.94 4.05
C VAL A 105 4.98 -2.30 3.27
N LEU A 106 5.26 -1.21 2.56
CA LEU A 106 4.29 -0.51 1.73
C LEU A 106 4.68 -0.57 0.25
N PHE A 107 3.70 -0.79 -0.60
CA PHE A 107 3.84 -0.77 -2.06
C PHE A 107 2.50 -0.44 -2.72
N GLY A 108 2.52 -0.07 -3.99
CA GLY A 108 1.33 0.23 -4.77
C GLY A 108 1.30 1.63 -5.38
N LEU A 109 0.12 2.19 -5.55
CA LEU A 109 -0.15 3.44 -6.27
C LEU A 109 -0.93 4.43 -5.39
N CYS A 110 -0.68 5.71 -5.51
CA CYS A 110 0.50 6.32 -6.15
C CYS A 110 1.56 6.57 -5.11
N THR A 111 2.86 6.45 -5.49
CA THR A 111 4.01 6.66 -4.59
C THR A 111 3.95 8.02 -3.89
N ASP A 112 3.64 9.05 -4.68
CA ASP A 112 3.63 10.47 -4.33
C ASP A 112 2.32 10.95 -3.67
N ILE A 113 1.34 10.05 -3.51
CA ILE A 113 0.04 10.36 -2.88
C ILE A 113 -0.23 9.36 -1.75
N CYS A 114 -0.78 8.19 -2.07
CA CYS A 114 -1.26 7.24 -1.06
C CYS A 114 -0.11 6.53 -0.33
N VAL A 115 0.96 6.13 -1.04
CA VAL A 115 2.07 5.39 -0.42
C VAL A 115 2.80 6.27 0.59
N ILE A 116 3.23 7.47 0.18
CA ILE A 116 3.92 8.40 1.10
C ILE A 116 3.03 8.82 2.27
N SER A 117 1.74 9.08 2.02
CA SER A 117 0.80 9.48 3.09
C SER A 117 0.69 8.41 4.17
N ASN A 118 0.58 7.14 3.79
CA ASN A 118 0.52 6.03 4.73
C ASN A 118 1.87 5.75 5.39
N ALA A 119 2.98 5.82 4.64
CA ALA A 119 4.33 5.61 5.18
C ALA A 119 4.65 6.62 6.30
N LEU A 120 4.37 7.90 6.07
CA LEU A 120 4.61 8.94 7.08
C LEU A 120 3.65 8.83 8.27
N ALA A 121 2.38 8.46 8.03
CA ALA A 121 1.42 8.21 9.11
C ALA A 121 1.88 7.03 9.99
N MET A 122 2.38 5.95 9.40
CA MET A 122 2.91 4.80 10.14
C MET A 122 4.17 5.17 10.94
N LYS A 123 5.12 5.91 10.35
CA LYS A 123 6.32 6.38 11.08
C LYS A 123 5.96 7.28 12.26
N ASN A 124 4.95 8.13 12.13
CA ASN A 124 4.50 8.99 13.23
C ASN A 124 3.77 8.20 14.34
N ALA A 125 2.96 7.21 13.97
CA ALA A 125 2.20 6.40 14.92
C ALA A 125 3.09 5.36 15.64
N TYR A 126 4.07 4.80 14.91
CA TYR A 126 4.92 3.70 15.36
C TYR A 126 6.39 4.00 15.05
N PRO A 127 7.03 4.95 15.74
CA PRO A 127 8.36 5.44 15.37
C PRO A 127 9.45 4.37 15.43
N GLU A 128 9.29 3.38 16.29
CA GLU A 128 10.28 2.30 16.48
C GLU A 128 10.09 1.11 15.53
N ILE A 129 8.93 1.02 14.85
CA ILE A 129 8.70 -0.05 13.87
C ILE A 129 9.38 0.32 12.54
N PRO A 130 10.22 -0.54 11.98
CA PRO A 130 10.76 -0.37 10.64
C PRO A 130 9.63 -0.25 9.59
N VAL A 131 9.69 0.79 8.78
CA VAL A 131 8.77 1.00 7.67
C VAL A 131 9.58 0.98 6.38
N LYS A 132 9.24 0.08 5.47
CA LYS A 132 9.91 -0.12 4.18
C LYS A 132 8.99 0.21 3.00
N VAL A 133 9.57 0.65 1.91
CA VAL A 133 8.90 0.84 0.62
C VAL A 133 9.74 0.20 -0.47
N TYR A 134 9.13 -0.64 -1.29
CA TYR A 134 9.77 -1.20 -2.48
C TYR A 134 9.45 -0.36 -3.71
N SER A 135 10.44 0.38 -4.22
CA SER A 135 10.22 1.37 -5.27
C SER A 135 9.82 0.77 -6.63
N ASP A 136 10.27 -0.43 -6.96
CA ASP A 136 9.88 -1.14 -8.19
C ASP A 136 8.46 -1.75 -8.13
N LEU A 137 7.86 -1.81 -6.92
CA LEU A 137 6.45 -2.16 -6.72
C LEU A 137 5.56 -0.92 -6.58
N CYS A 138 6.11 0.29 -6.79
CA CYS A 138 5.40 1.56 -6.72
C CYS A 138 5.47 2.32 -8.04
N ALA A 139 4.48 3.17 -8.28
CA ALA A 139 4.54 4.16 -9.34
C ALA A 139 3.85 5.46 -8.89
N GLY A 140 4.42 6.60 -9.22
CA GLY A 140 3.84 7.92 -8.98
C GLY A 140 3.04 8.44 -10.17
N VAL A 141 2.47 9.63 -10.02
CA VAL A 141 1.75 10.33 -11.10
C VAL A 141 2.71 10.69 -12.23
N THR A 142 3.93 11.13 -11.87
CA THR A 142 5.04 11.34 -12.80
C THR A 142 6.33 10.71 -12.26
N PRO A 143 7.33 10.43 -13.10
CA PRO A 143 8.63 9.97 -12.60
C PRO A 143 9.25 10.95 -11.59
N GLU A 144 9.15 12.24 -11.84
CA GLU A 144 9.72 13.28 -10.97
C GLU A 144 9.04 13.31 -9.61
N SER A 145 7.72 13.22 -9.54
CA SER A 145 6.99 13.18 -8.26
C SER A 145 7.20 11.87 -7.52
N HIS A 146 7.33 10.75 -8.24
CA HIS A 146 7.74 9.46 -7.67
C HIS A 146 9.09 9.57 -6.96
N ASP A 147 10.13 10.07 -7.65
CA ASP A 147 11.47 10.20 -7.08
C ASP A 147 11.50 11.17 -5.90
N ALA A 148 10.77 12.29 -5.98
CA ALA A 148 10.64 13.26 -4.88
C ALA A 148 9.98 12.64 -3.64
N ALA A 149 8.94 11.81 -3.82
CA ALA A 149 8.28 11.12 -2.72
C ALA A 149 9.22 10.09 -2.07
N LEU A 150 9.94 9.29 -2.86
CA LEU A 150 10.92 8.34 -2.34
C LEU A 150 12.03 9.05 -1.54
N LEU A 151 12.54 10.18 -2.06
CA LEU A 151 13.53 10.99 -1.34
C LEU A 151 12.97 11.52 -0.01
N THR A 152 11.74 12.04 -0.02
CA THR A 152 11.08 12.55 1.19
C THR A 152 10.90 11.43 2.23
N MET A 153 10.45 10.26 1.81
CA MET A 153 10.30 9.10 2.69
C MET A 153 11.64 8.70 3.34
N LYS A 154 12.74 8.67 2.57
CA LYS A 154 14.10 8.43 3.12
C LYS A 154 14.48 9.44 4.19
N MET A 155 14.21 10.73 3.96
CA MET A 155 14.50 11.78 4.95
C MET A 155 13.67 11.62 6.23
N CYS A 156 12.49 10.99 6.12
CA CYS A 156 11.59 10.69 7.24
C CYS A 156 11.81 9.29 7.84
N GLN A 157 12.97 8.67 7.60
CA GLN A 157 13.35 7.37 8.20
C GLN A 157 12.52 6.18 7.70
N VAL A 158 12.00 6.25 6.47
CA VAL A 158 11.45 5.10 5.76
C VAL A 158 12.57 4.45 4.95
N ASP A 159 12.71 3.15 5.05
CA ASP A 159 13.69 2.37 4.30
C ASP A 159 13.19 2.18 2.86
N VAL A 160 13.73 2.95 1.93
CA VAL A 160 13.39 2.83 0.51
C VAL A 160 14.36 1.87 -0.15
N MET A 161 13.87 0.68 -0.45
CA MET A 161 14.57 -0.37 -1.17
C MET A 161 14.18 -0.32 -2.65
N LYS A 162 15.08 -0.76 -3.53
CA LYS A 162 14.72 -0.85 -4.95
C LYS A 162 13.77 -2.01 -5.18
N SER A 163 14.15 -3.18 -4.71
CA SER A 163 13.39 -4.42 -4.86
C SER A 163 13.31 -5.18 -3.55
N TRP A 164 12.30 -6.03 -3.42
CA TRP A 164 12.19 -7.00 -2.33
C TRP A 164 13.27 -8.11 -2.39
N GLU A 165 13.93 -8.26 -3.55
CA GLU A 165 15.06 -9.17 -3.76
C GLU A 165 16.40 -8.57 -3.31
N ASP A 166 16.47 -7.25 -3.09
CA ASP A 166 17.66 -6.57 -2.61
C ASP A 166 17.87 -6.89 -1.12
N LYS A 167 19.04 -7.47 -0.79
CA LYS A 167 19.43 -7.80 0.60
C LYS A 167 20.27 -6.70 1.20
#